data_fd1ebddda1efbc2c5745e62dfc76c6e2
#
_entry.id   fd1ebddda1efbc2c5745e62dfc76c6e2
#
_cell.length_a   1.000
_cell.length_b   1.000
_cell.length_c   1.000
_cell.angle_alpha   90.00
_cell.angle_beta   90.00
_cell.angle_gamma   90.00
#
_symmetry.space_group_name_H-M   'P 1'
#
loop_
_entity.id
_entity.type
_entity.pdbx_description
1 polymer ?
#
loop_
_entity_poly.entity_id
_entity_poly.type
_entity_poly.pdbx_seq_one_letter_code
_entity_poly.pdbx_strand_id
1 'polypeptide(L)'
;MSEYNPLDLKGQQKSKDNKKSAERIDRQNEESDIKWLMSSKRGRRFVWRLLEQAGVFRSSFNTNAMAMSFSEGNRNYGLQLLNQIHTLCPELYPTMIKEQKNVRNADDGS
;
A
#
# COMPACT_ATOMS: atom_id res chain seq x y z
N MET A 1 38.01 9.04 2.82
CA MET A 1 37.01 8.32 3.63
C MET A 1 37.15 8.73 5.09
N SER A 2 36.12 9.29 5.65
CA SER A 2 36.19 9.67 7.05
C SER A 2 35.98 8.42 7.92
N GLU A 3 36.90 8.19 8.82
CA GLU A 3 36.78 7.11 9.79
C GLU A 3 35.68 7.46 10.79
N TYR A 4 34.98 6.44 11.27
CA TYR A 4 33.99 6.63 12.32
C TYR A 4 34.68 7.15 13.57
N ASN A 5 34.26 8.32 14.04
CA ASN A 5 34.78 8.93 15.26
C ASN A 5 33.62 9.01 16.27
N PRO A 6 33.65 8.19 17.35
CA PRO A 6 32.57 8.20 18.35
C PRO A 6 32.44 9.55 19.09
N LEU A 7 33.46 10.39 19.03
CA LEU A 7 33.44 11.72 19.66
C LEU A 7 32.93 12.81 18.70
N ASP A 8 32.68 12.48 17.43
CA ASP A 8 32.14 13.43 16.46
C ASP A 8 30.60 13.45 16.54
N LEU A 9 30.09 14.13 17.54
CA LEU A 9 28.66 14.24 17.79
C LEU A 9 27.94 15.03 16.69
N LYS A 10 28.60 16.04 16.10
CA LYS A 10 28.01 16.85 15.04
C LYS A 10 27.83 16.06 13.75
N GLY A 11 28.84 15.27 13.39
CA GLY A 11 28.78 14.40 12.21
C GLY A 11 27.71 13.32 12.35
N GLN A 12 27.62 12.73 13.55
CA GLN A 12 26.59 11.73 13.85
C GLN A 12 25.18 12.32 13.79
N GLN A 13 25.01 13.51 14.36
CA GLN A 13 23.72 14.20 14.34
C GLN A 13 23.30 14.57 12.93
N LYS A 14 24.22 15.08 12.12
CA LYS A 14 23.97 15.42 10.71
C LYS A 14 23.58 14.20 9.90
N SER A 15 24.23 13.07 10.13
CA SER A 15 23.92 11.81 9.46
C SER A 15 22.51 11.32 9.82
N LYS A 16 22.13 11.41 11.09
CA LYS A 16 20.77 11.06 11.54
C LYS A 16 19.73 11.98 10.93
N ASP A 17 19.99 13.29 10.89
CA ASP A 17 19.08 14.27 10.33
C ASP A 17 18.87 14.05 8.83
N ASN A 18 19.94 13.73 8.09
CA ASN A 18 19.88 13.41 6.67
C ASN A 18 19.04 12.15 6.42
N LYS A 19 19.21 11.13 7.25
CA LYS A 19 18.45 9.89 7.15
C LYS A 19 16.96 10.13 7.42
N LYS A 20 16.63 10.91 8.44
CA LYS A 20 15.24 11.28 8.76
C LYS A 20 14.61 12.07 7.63
N SER A 21 15.36 12.98 7.01
CA SER A 21 14.88 13.77 5.86
C SER A 21 14.58 12.88 4.66
N ALA A 22 15.46 11.90 4.37
CA ALA A 22 15.26 10.95 3.28
C ALA A 22 14.03 10.08 3.52
N GLU A 23 13.85 9.59 4.73
CA GLU A 23 12.68 8.78 5.11
C GLU A 23 11.38 9.58 4.98
N ARG A 24 11.42 10.86 5.33
CA ARG A 24 10.27 11.75 5.19
C ARG A 24 9.90 11.95 3.73
N ILE A 25 10.88 12.15 2.86
CA ILE A 25 10.67 12.34 1.43
C ILE A 25 10.07 11.06 0.83
N ASP A 26 10.61 9.89 1.17
CA ASP A 26 10.11 8.61 0.69
C ASP A 26 8.65 8.41 1.09
N ARG A 27 8.31 8.74 2.33
CA ARG A 27 6.93 8.63 2.83
C ARG A 27 5.99 9.57 2.11
N GLN A 28 6.42 10.82 1.89
CA GLN A 28 5.64 11.80 1.14
C GLN A 28 5.39 11.36 -0.29
N ASN A 29 6.40 10.78 -0.93
CA ASN A 29 6.28 10.26 -2.28
C ASN A 29 5.29 9.08 -2.33
N GLU A 30 5.38 8.17 -1.38
CA GLU A 30 4.46 7.03 -1.28
C GLU A 30 3.02 7.50 -1.13
N GLU A 31 2.78 8.46 -0.25
CA GLU A 31 1.44 9.04 -0.06
C GLU A 31 0.92 9.72 -1.33
N SER A 32 1.78 10.48 -1.99
CA SER A 32 1.44 11.17 -3.24
C SER A 32 1.13 10.16 -4.34
N ASP A 33 1.89 9.08 -4.42
CA ASP A 33 1.71 8.05 -5.43
C ASP A 33 0.37 7.34 -5.24
N ILE A 34 0.00 7.03 -4.01
CA ILE A 34 -1.27 6.38 -3.70
C ILE A 34 -2.44 7.31 -4.06
N LYS A 35 -2.35 8.58 -3.69
CA LYS A 35 -3.37 9.57 -4.04
C LYS A 35 -3.51 9.72 -5.55
N TRP A 36 -2.39 9.73 -6.25
CA TRP A 36 -2.39 9.82 -7.71
C TRP A 36 -3.08 8.61 -8.35
N LEU A 37 -2.74 7.41 -7.90
CA LEU A 37 -3.36 6.18 -8.40
C LEU A 37 -4.87 6.19 -8.16
N MET A 38 -5.29 6.60 -6.98
CA MET A 38 -6.71 6.60 -6.63
C MET A 38 -7.49 7.75 -7.27
N SER A 39 -6.80 8.73 -7.85
CA SER A 39 -7.45 9.90 -8.46
C SER A 39 -8.11 9.61 -9.80
N SER A 40 -7.78 8.52 -10.45
CA SER A 40 -8.35 8.15 -11.76
C SER A 40 -9.08 6.81 -11.66
N LYS A 41 -10.07 6.64 -12.54
CA LYS A 41 -10.81 5.39 -12.64
C LYS A 41 -9.89 4.21 -13.00
N ARG A 42 -8.93 4.46 -13.91
CA ARG A 42 -7.95 3.44 -14.31
C ARG A 42 -7.06 3.03 -13.14
N GLY A 43 -6.58 4.00 -12.36
CA GLY A 43 -5.77 3.75 -11.18
C GLY A 43 -6.52 2.96 -10.13
N ARG A 44 -7.78 3.33 -9.87
CA ARG A 44 -8.64 2.62 -8.93
C ARG A 44 -8.90 1.19 -9.39
N ARG A 45 -9.08 0.96 -10.68
CA ARG A 45 -9.26 -0.39 -11.23
C ARG A 45 -8.00 -1.24 -11.04
N PHE A 46 -6.82 -0.64 -11.22
CA PHE A 46 -5.54 -1.30 -10.97
C PHE A 46 -5.39 -1.69 -9.50
N VAL A 47 -5.67 -0.75 -8.61
CA VAL A 47 -5.61 -0.98 -7.16
C VAL A 47 -6.58 -2.08 -6.75
N TRP A 48 -7.80 -2.06 -7.25
CA TRP A 48 -8.79 -3.09 -6.98
C TRP A 48 -8.27 -4.48 -7.34
N ARG A 49 -7.68 -4.60 -8.52
CA ARG A 49 -7.10 -5.87 -8.98
C ARG A 49 -6.00 -6.36 -8.05
N LEU A 50 -5.14 -5.45 -7.60
CA LEU A 50 -4.09 -5.81 -6.64
C LEU A 50 -4.67 -6.31 -5.31
N LEU A 51 -5.70 -5.65 -4.80
CA LEU A 51 -6.35 -6.05 -3.55
C LEU A 51 -7.01 -7.42 -3.69
N GLU A 52 -7.66 -7.68 -4.81
CA GLU A 52 -8.24 -9.00 -5.08
C GLU A 52 -7.17 -10.09 -5.16
N GLN A 53 -6.08 -9.83 -5.87
CA GLN A 53 -4.99 -10.78 -6.02
C GLN A 53 -4.29 -11.04 -4.68
N ALA A 54 -4.21 -10.03 -3.82
CA ALA A 54 -3.65 -10.19 -2.48
C ALA A 54 -4.58 -10.97 -1.54
N GLY A 55 -5.84 -11.17 -1.92
CA GLY A 55 -6.80 -11.92 -1.13
C GLY A 55 -7.39 -11.16 0.04
N VAL A 56 -7.42 -9.82 -0.04
CA VAL A 56 -7.91 -8.94 1.04
C VAL A 56 -9.38 -9.25 1.38
N PHE A 57 -10.17 -9.62 0.38
CA PHE A 57 -11.62 -9.84 0.53
C PHE A 57 -11.96 -11.31 0.75
N ARG A 58 -10.97 -12.17 0.99
CA ARG A 58 -11.16 -13.60 1.15
C ARG A 58 -10.49 -14.07 2.44
N SER A 59 -10.95 -15.22 2.94
CA SER A 59 -10.25 -15.90 4.03
C SER A 59 -8.98 -16.56 3.51
N SER A 60 -7.90 -16.49 4.28
CA SER A 60 -6.65 -17.17 3.98
C SER A 60 -6.56 -18.55 4.60
N PHE A 61 -7.63 -19.02 5.26
CA PHE A 61 -7.66 -20.32 5.93
C PHE A 61 -7.37 -21.45 4.94
N ASN A 62 -6.48 -22.34 5.34
CA ASN A 62 -6.12 -23.52 4.57
C ASN A 62 -5.66 -24.61 5.53
N THR A 63 -5.95 -25.86 5.20
CA THR A 63 -5.49 -27.00 5.99
C THR A 63 -3.98 -27.21 5.91
N ASN A 64 -3.35 -26.71 4.85
CA ASN A 64 -1.90 -26.73 4.68
C ASN A 64 -1.30 -25.48 5.32
N ALA A 65 -0.50 -25.65 6.38
CA ALA A 65 0.06 -24.54 7.14
C ALA A 65 0.97 -23.63 6.31
N MET A 66 1.74 -24.23 5.39
CA MET A 66 2.64 -23.45 4.52
C MET A 66 1.84 -22.59 3.53
N ALA A 67 0.81 -23.17 2.91
CA ALA A 67 -0.06 -22.42 1.99
C ALA A 67 -0.81 -21.32 2.73
N MET A 68 -1.27 -21.57 3.94
CA MET A 68 -1.94 -20.57 4.77
C MET A 68 -1.00 -19.43 5.13
N SER A 69 0.23 -19.72 5.52
CA SER A 69 1.24 -18.70 5.84
C SER A 69 1.53 -17.81 4.64
N PHE A 70 1.65 -18.41 3.45
CA PHE A 70 1.88 -17.65 2.22
C PHE A 70 0.71 -16.74 1.91
N SER A 71 -0.52 -17.25 2.00
CA SER A 71 -1.74 -16.47 1.77
C SER A 71 -1.89 -15.34 2.78
N GLU A 72 -1.57 -15.59 4.04
CA GLU A 72 -1.59 -14.56 5.08
C GLU A 72 -0.56 -13.45 4.80
N GLY A 73 0.63 -13.79 4.32
CA GLY A 73 1.63 -12.80 3.94
C GLY A 73 1.14 -11.89 2.82
N ASN A 74 0.57 -12.47 1.76
CA ASN A 74 0.00 -11.70 0.65
C ASN A 74 -1.16 -10.84 1.10
N ARG A 75 -2.07 -11.41 1.88
CA ARG A 75 -3.23 -10.70 2.40
C ARG A 75 -2.81 -9.52 3.28
N ASN A 76 -1.83 -9.74 4.14
CA ASN A 76 -1.33 -8.70 5.03
C ASN A 76 -0.75 -7.52 4.24
N TYR A 77 -0.03 -7.78 3.16
CA TYR A 77 0.51 -6.75 2.29
C TYR A 77 -0.62 -5.93 1.65
N GLY A 78 -1.65 -6.60 1.17
CA GLY A 78 -2.83 -5.94 0.61
C GLY A 78 -3.59 -5.11 1.64
N LEU A 79 -3.67 -5.60 2.88
CA LEU A 79 -4.31 -4.87 3.98
C LEU A 79 -3.55 -3.60 4.33
N GLN A 80 -2.23 -3.60 4.22
CA GLN A 80 -1.43 -2.38 4.41
C GLN A 80 -1.78 -1.32 3.36
N LEU A 81 -1.91 -1.73 2.09
CA LEU A 81 -2.33 -0.83 1.02
C LEU A 81 -3.73 -0.30 1.27
N LEU A 82 -4.66 -1.16 1.65
CA LEU A 82 -6.03 -0.78 1.96
C LEU A 82 -6.07 0.25 3.10
N ASN A 83 -5.26 0.03 4.13
CA ASN A 83 -5.15 0.97 5.25
C ASN A 83 -4.64 2.34 4.80
N GLN A 84 -3.67 2.38 3.89
CA GLN A 84 -3.16 3.62 3.33
C GLN A 84 -4.26 4.38 2.57
N ILE A 85 -5.07 3.66 1.79
CA ILE A 85 -6.20 4.26 1.07
C ILE A 85 -7.21 4.85 2.05
N HIS A 86 -7.55 4.13 3.11
CA HIS A 86 -8.49 4.61 4.12
C HIS A 86 -7.96 5.82 4.88
N THR A 87 -6.65 5.92 5.04
CA THR A 87 -6.02 7.03 5.74
C THR A 87 -5.90 8.27 4.84
N LEU A 88 -5.49 8.07 3.58
CA LEU A 88 -5.13 9.16 2.68
C LEU A 88 -6.29 9.68 1.85
N CYS A 89 -7.17 8.81 1.40
CA CYS A 89 -8.28 9.17 0.52
C CYS A 89 -9.48 8.24 0.76
N PRO A 90 -10.06 8.27 1.98
CA PRO A 90 -11.13 7.34 2.35
C PRO A 90 -12.36 7.44 1.44
N GLU A 91 -12.64 8.63 0.90
CA GLU A 91 -13.79 8.86 0.03
C GLU A 91 -13.69 8.14 -1.31
N LEU A 92 -12.49 7.76 -1.73
CA LEU A 92 -12.28 7.08 -3.00
C LEU A 92 -12.44 5.57 -2.90
N TYR A 93 -12.45 5.02 -1.69
CA TYR A 93 -12.70 3.59 -1.51
C TYR A 93 -14.12 3.18 -1.92
N PRO A 94 -15.19 3.83 -1.43
CA PRO A 94 -16.54 3.53 -1.90
C PRO A 94 -16.70 3.75 -3.41
N THR A 95 -16.05 4.76 -3.96
CA THR A 95 -16.07 5.04 -5.40
C THR A 95 -15.51 3.85 -6.18
N MET A 96 -14.39 3.32 -5.74
CA MET A 96 -13.75 2.15 -6.35
C MET A 96 -14.67 0.93 -6.31
N ILE A 97 -15.27 0.65 -5.15
CA ILE A 97 -16.21 -0.46 -4.98
C ILE A 97 -17.38 -0.34 -5.95
N LYS A 98 -17.98 0.85 -6.02
CA LYS A 98 -19.14 1.13 -6.87
C LYS A 98 -18.81 0.92 -8.34
N GLU A 99 -17.63 1.39 -8.77
CA GLU A 99 -17.18 1.23 -10.15
C GLU A 99 -17.05 -0.25 -10.54
N GLN A 100 -16.49 -1.07 -9.65
CA GLN A 100 -16.30 -2.49 -9.92
C GLN A 100 -17.62 -3.25 -9.92
N LYS A 101 -18.55 -2.92 -9.06
CA LYS A 101 -19.89 -3.50 -9.05
C LYS A 101 -20.63 -3.17 -10.35
N ASN A 102 -20.54 -1.94 -10.83
CA ASN A 102 -21.20 -1.51 -12.07
C ASN A 102 -20.67 -2.26 -13.28
N VAL A 103 -19.36 -2.50 -13.34
CA VAL A 103 -18.74 -3.28 -14.43
C VAL A 103 -19.27 -4.71 -14.41
N ARG A 104 -19.33 -5.35 -13.24
CA ARG A 104 -19.86 -6.71 -13.11
C ARG A 104 -21.33 -6.79 -13.51
N ASN A 105 -22.13 -5.84 -13.08
CA ASN A 105 -23.56 -5.81 -13.41
C ASN A 105 -23.78 -5.62 -14.90
N ALA A 106 -22.95 -4.82 -15.55
CA ALA A 106 -23.01 -4.62 -17.01
C ALA A 106 -22.70 -5.93 -17.75
N ASP A 107 -21.68 -6.68 -17.29
CA ASP A 107 -21.31 -7.96 -17.87
C ASP A 107 -22.41 -9.01 -17.65
N ASP A 108 -22.99 -9.07 -16.45
CA ASP A 108 -24.06 -10.01 -16.10
C ASP A 108 -25.36 -9.67 -16.80
N GLY A 109 -25.60 -8.41 -17.14
CA GLY A 109 -26.80 -7.94 -17.77
C GLY A 109 -26.84 -8.11 -19.29
N SER A 110 -25.76 -8.59 -19.89
CA SER A 110 -25.67 -8.77 -21.32
C SER A 110 -26.20 -10.10 -21.83
#